data_fea80c682d04b706477627262c6064ef
#
_entry.id   fea80c682d04b706477627262c6064ef
#
_cell.length_a   1.000
_cell.length_b   1.000
_cell.length_c   1.000
_cell.angle_alpha   90.00
_cell.angle_beta   90.00
_cell.angle_gamma   90.00
#
_symmetry.space_group_name_H-M   'P 1'
#
loop_
_entity.id
_entity.type
_entity.pdbx_description
1 polymer ?
#
loop_
_entity_poly.entity_id
_entity_poly.type
_entity_poly.pdbx_seq_one_letter_code
_entity_poly.pdbx_strand_id
1 'polypeptide(L)'
;MPIIYLSPSTQENNFFVSGGTEEEYMNLIADRMIPYLNASGIRYTRNTPQMTAVSSIAASNAGNYDLHLALHSNAAPEGKYGTVRGSIVFYYPGSSRGREAAEIFANNLRSIYPLPDKVRAEPTTTIGEVRRVRAPSVFLELAYHDNTDDAAWIKNNLDEIARNLVLSLTDYFQIPFLTPTPIRRGTVDVDWGRLNIRSRPEVGAPILAQAPDGARLMILNQWQNWYLVEYRDVIGYAREDYVTVN
;
A
#
# COMPACT_ATOMS: atom_id res chain seq x y z
N MET A 1 13.43 4.83 -1.04
CA MET A 1 12.30 3.86 -1.07
C MET A 1 10.99 4.61 -1.15
N PRO A 2 9.93 4.02 -1.73
CA PRO A 2 8.62 4.65 -1.82
C PRO A 2 8.04 5.01 -0.45
N ILE A 3 7.25 6.09 -0.42
CA ILE A 3 6.47 6.48 0.75
C ILE A 3 5.03 6.76 0.32
N ILE A 4 4.05 6.17 1.02
CA ILE A 4 2.63 6.38 0.77
C ILE A 4 1.93 7.10 1.91
N TYR A 5 0.84 7.79 1.59
CA TYR A 5 -0.16 8.18 2.57
C TYR A 5 -1.28 7.14 2.55
N LEU A 6 -1.45 6.40 3.64
CA LEU A 6 -2.47 5.37 3.81
C LEU A 6 -3.68 5.97 4.55
N SER A 7 -4.81 6.01 3.87
CA SER A 7 -6.03 6.68 4.34
C SER A 7 -7.20 5.69 4.41
N PRO A 8 -7.24 4.79 5.42
CA PRO A 8 -8.45 4.01 5.67
C PRO A 8 -9.61 4.91 6.07
N SER A 9 -10.83 4.48 5.75
CA SER A 9 -12.07 5.22 6.04
C SER A 9 -12.17 5.63 7.50
N THR A 10 -12.72 6.81 7.71
CA THR A 10 -13.09 7.37 9.03
C THR A 10 -14.61 7.45 9.21
N GLN A 11 -15.37 6.69 8.42
CA GLN A 11 -16.84 6.72 8.40
C GLN A 11 -17.42 5.70 9.37
N GLU A 12 -17.52 6.07 10.64
CA GLU A 12 -18.05 5.23 11.73
C GLU A 12 -19.55 4.94 11.64
N ASN A 13 -20.30 5.74 10.84
CA ASN A 13 -21.75 5.62 10.68
C ASN A 13 -22.17 4.82 9.43
N ASN A 14 -21.23 4.32 8.67
CA ASN A 14 -21.48 3.41 7.55
C ASN A 14 -21.44 1.96 8.05
N PHE A 15 -22.62 1.39 8.29
CA PHE A 15 -22.73 0.06 8.89
C PHE A 15 -22.73 -1.05 7.84
N PHE A 16 -21.95 -2.08 8.10
CA PHE A 16 -22.05 -3.34 7.36
C PHE A 16 -23.37 -4.04 7.70
N VAL A 17 -24.03 -4.62 6.70
CA VAL A 17 -25.27 -5.37 6.87
C VAL A 17 -25.13 -6.52 7.88
N SER A 18 -23.92 -7.03 8.06
CA SER A 18 -23.58 -8.09 9.02
C SER A 18 -22.98 -7.58 10.35
N GLY A 19 -23.13 -6.29 10.65
CA GLY A 19 -22.57 -5.60 11.83
C GLY A 19 -21.15 -5.09 11.64
N GLY A 20 -20.73 -4.17 12.50
CA GLY A 20 -19.48 -3.41 12.37
C GLY A 20 -19.61 -2.24 11.39
N THR A 21 -18.54 -1.46 11.22
CA THR A 21 -18.54 -0.24 10.43
C THR A 21 -17.50 -0.26 9.32
N GLU A 22 -17.65 0.62 8.35
CA GLU A 22 -16.66 0.84 7.30
C GLU A 22 -15.31 1.25 7.89
N GLU A 23 -15.29 2.19 8.83
CA GLU A 23 -14.10 2.59 9.56
C GLU A 23 -13.40 1.38 10.17
N GLU A 24 -14.11 0.54 10.92
CA GLU A 24 -13.57 -0.64 11.60
C GLU A 24 -12.86 -1.57 10.60
N TYR A 25 -13.54 -2.00 9.52
CA TYR A 25 -12.98 -2.99 8.60
C TYR A 25 -11.87 -2.42 7.71
N MET A 26 -11.96 -1.16 7.29
CA MET A 26 -10.89 -0.54 6.50
C MET A 26 -9.64 -0.31 7.35
N ASN A 27 -9.80 -0.01 8.64
CA ASN A 27 -8.67 0.08 9.56
C ASN A 27 -8.06 -1.29 9.87
N LEU A 28 -8.86 -2.34 10.01
CA LEU A 28 -8.36 -3.72 10.16
C LEU A 28 -7.55 -4.19 8.93
N ILE A 29 -7.97 -3.83 7.72
CA ILE A 29 -7.20 -4.11 6.50
C ILE A 29 -5.88 -3.32 6.51
N ALA A 30 -5.94 -2.02 6.83
CA ALA A 30 -4.75 -1.18 6.91
C ALA A 30 -3.73 -1.72 7.94
N ASP A 31 -4.19 -2.21 9.10
CA ASP A 31 -3.33 -2.85 10.11
C ASP A 31 -2.61 -4.08 9.54
N ARG A 32 -3.33 -4.92 8.76
CA ARG A 32 -2.75 -6.11 8.11
C ARG A 32 -1.81 -5.78 6.96
N MET A 33 -1.94 -4.60 6.34
CA MET A 33 -0.99 -4.14 5.32
C MET A 33 0.39 -3.80 5.91
N ILE A 34 0.44 -3.30 7.15
CA ILE A 34 1.68 -2.76 7.76
C ILE A 34 2.84 -3.77 7.74
N PRO A 35 2.69 -5.03 8.15
CA PRO A 35 3.78 -6.00 8.08
C PRO A 35 4.34 -6.20 6.67
N TYR A 36 3.46 -6.26 5.65
CA TYR A 36 3.86 -6.43 4.25
C TYR A 36 4.51 -5.16 3.67
N LEU A 37 4.00 -3.96 4.04
CA LEU A 37 4.62 -2.68 3.66
C LEU A 37 6.07 -2.61 4.18
N ASN A 38 6.27 -2.90 5.46
CA ASN A 38 7.58 -2.91 6.09
C ASN A 38 8.51 -3.96 5.46
N ALA A 39 7.97 -5.18 5.23
CA ALA A 39 8.73 -6.27 4.61
C ALA A 39 9.17 -5.95 3.19
N SER A 40 8.40 -5.15 2.44
CA SER A 40 8.71 -4.71 1.07
C SER A 40 9.43 -3.36 1.01
N GLY A 41 9.72 -2.74 2.17
CA GLY A 41 10.45 -1.48 2.27
C GLY A 41 9.63 -0.25 1.87
N ILE A 42 8.30 -0.33 1.86
CA ILE A 42 7.41 0.79 1.60
C ILE A 42 7.17 1.54 2.91
N ARG A 43 7.57 2.80 2.96
CA ARG A 43 7.30 3.69 4.10
C ARG A 43 5.88 4.23 3.99
N TYR A 44 5.27 4.57 5.13
CA TYR A 44 3.92 5.11 5.14
C TYR A 44 3.73 6.13 6.26
N THR A 45 2.79 7.04 6.03
CA THR A 45 2.08 7.81 7.05
C THR A 45 0.62 7.43 6.96
N ARG A 46 -0.06 7.31 8.08
CA ARG A 46 -1.46 6.89 8.12
C ARG A 46 -2.31 7.93 8.83
N ASN A 47 -3.56 8.13 8.37
CA ASN A 47 -4.55 8.87 9.12
C ASN A 47 -4.98 8.08 10.38
N THR A 48 -5.74 8.73 11.26
CA THR A 48 -6.32 8.11 12.44
C THR A 48 -7.84 8.11 12.35
N PRO A 49 -8.55 7.19 13.04
CA PRO A 49 -10.01 7.13 13.05
C PRO A 49 -10.69 8.45 13.47
N GLN A 50 -10.03 9.27 14.29
CA GLN A 50 -10.55 10.56 14.76
C GLN A 50 -10.45 11.68 13.72
N MET A 51 -9.76 11.42 12.59
CA MET A 51 -9.68 12.38 11.49
C MET A 51 -10.95 12.35 10.65
N THR A 52 -11.08 13.38 9.81
CA THR A 52 -12.11 13.47 8.77
C THR A 52 -11.45 13.35 7.39
N ALA A 53 -12.21 13.11 6.34
CA ALA A 53 -11.69 13.15 4.97
C ALA A 53 -10.96 14.48 4.67
N VAL A 54 -11.45 15.59 5.19
CA VAL A 54 -10.82 16.93 5.01
C VAL A 54 -9.46 16.98 5.70
N SER A 55 -9.36 16.53 6.96
CA SER A 55 -8.09 16.54 7.69
C SER A 55 -7.11 15.49 7.15
N SER A 56 -7.58 14.34 6.66
CA SER A 56 -6.74 13.35 5.97
C SER A 56 -6.13 13.90 4.69
N ILE A 57 -6.93 14.61 3.87
CA ILE A 57 -6.43 15.33 2.68
C ILE A 57 -5.40 16.39 3.07
N ALA A 58 -5.65 17.17 4.11
CA ALA A 58 -4.71 18.20 4.57
C ALA A 58 -3.39 17.59 5.04
N ALA A 59 -3.44 16.51 5.82
CA ALA A 59 -2.26 15.79 6.30
C ALA A 59 -1.46 15.16 5.14
N SER A 60 -2.15 14.56 4.17
CA SER A 60 -1.52 14.06 2.95
C SER A 60 -0.82 15.17 2.17
N ASN A 61 -1.46 16.33 2.04
CA ASN A 61 -0.90 17.47 1.32
C ASN A 61 0.24 18.21 2.07
N ALA A 62 0.37 17.97 3.37
CA ALA A 62 1.48 18.51 4.16
C ALA A 62 2.79 17.72 3.96
N GLY A 63 2.72 16.48 3.50
CA GLY A 63 3.89 15.64 3.19
C GLY A 63 4.15 15.51 1.69
N ASN A 64 5.21 14.77 1.37
CA ASN A 64 5.55 14.37 0.01
C ASN A 64 5.40 12.85 -0.09
N TYR A 65 4.38 12.39 -0.79
CA TYR A 65 4.06 10.97 -0.95
C TYR A 65 4.09 10.59 -2.43
N ASP A 66 4.56 9.37 -2.70
CA ASP A 66 4.58 8.80 -4.04
C ASP A 66 3.20 8.32 -4.50
N LEU A 67 2.34 7.98 -3.53
CA LEU A 67 0.93 7.62 -3.73
C LEU A 67 0.10 7.95 -2.47
N HIS A 68 -1.12 8.43 -2.67
CA HIS A 68 -2.18 8.49 -1.66
C HIS A 68 -3.13 7.31 -1.91
N LEU A 69 -3.27 6.44 -0.92
CA LEU A 69 -4.10 5.24 -0.98
C LEU A 69 -5.25 5.36 0.02
N ALA A 70 -6.46 5.58 -0.47
CA ALA A 70 -7.67 5.60 0.35
C ALA A 70 -8.41 4.25 0.27
N LEU A 71 -8.81 3.73 1.43
CA LEU A 71 -9.52 2.45 1.56
C LEU A 71 -10.93 2.70 2.07
N HIS A 72 -11.92 2.32 1.28
CA HIS A 72 -13.35 2.48 1.55
C HIS A 72 -14.13 1.22 1.17
N SER A 73 -15.37 1.17 1.61
CA SER A 73 -16.37 0.22 1.14
C SER A 73 -17.64 0.97 0.72
N ASN A 74 -18.21 0.55 -0.40
CA ASN A 74 -19.32 1.21 -1.06
C ASN A 74 -20.68 0.88 -0.43
N ALA A 75 -21.66 1.73 -0.68
CA ALA A 75 -23.07 1.46 -0.46
C ALA A 75 -23.85 1.62 -1.77
N ALA A 76 -24.85 0.77 -1.96
CA ALA A 76 -25.72 0.89 -3.12
C ALA A 76 -26.59 2.17 -3.03
N PRO A 77 -26.93 2.80 -4.17
CA PRO A 77 -27.81 3.94 -4.17
C PRO A 77 -29.21 3.58 -3.62
N GLU A 78 -29.93 4.61 -3.15
CA GLU A 78 -31.28 4.45 -2.65
C GLU A 78 -32.17 3.60 -3.56
N GLY A 79 -32.92 2.69 -2.98
CA GLY A 79 -33.77 1.73 -3.71
C GLY A 79 -33.03 0.50 -4.28
N LYS A 80 -31.71 0.39 -4.10
CA LYS A 80 -30.90 -0.75 -4.57
C LYS A 80 -30.09 -1.42 -3.47
N TYR A 81 -30.40 -1.12 -2.20
CA TYR A 81 -29.68 -1.71 -1.06
C TYR A 81 -29.64 -3.24 -1.13
N GLY A 82 -28.46 -3.80 -0.89
CA GLY A 82 -28.23 -5.24 -0.89
C GLY A 82 -28.18 -5.89 -2.29
N THR A 83 -28.45 -5.16 -3.37
CA THR A 83 -28.52 -5.75 -4.72
C THR A 83 -27.30 -5.47 -5.61
N VAL A 84 -26.48 -4.51 -5.25
CA VAL A 84 -25.27 -4.13 -6.01
C VAL A 84 -24.05 -4.82 -5.41
N ARG A 85 -23.16 -5.27 -6.30
CA ARG A 85 -21.89 -5.89 -5.94
C ARG A 85 -20.76 -5.39 -6.85
N GLY A 86 -19.54 -5.44 -6.39
CA GLY A 86 -18.36 -5.12 -7.19
C GLY A 86 -17.31 -4.32 -6.44
N SER A 87 -16.15 -4.18 -7.05
CA SER A 87 -15.04 -3.37 -6.56
C SER A 87 -14.71 -2.28 -7.56
N ILE A 88 -14.49 -1.05 -7.08
CA ILE A 88 -14.17 0.08 -7.94
C ILE A 88 -12.91 0.76 -7.41
N VAL A 89 -11.95 1.00 -8.29
CA VAL A 89 -10.75 1.78 -7.99
C VAL A 89 -10.83 3.12 -8.70
N PHE A 90 -11.12 4.16 -7.96
CA PHE A 90 -11.26 5.51 -8.50
C PHE A 90 -9.91 6.24 -8.59
N TYR A 91 -9.76 7.05 -9.66
CA TYR A 91 -8.62 7.91 -9.87
C TYR A 91 -9.04 9.27 -10.46
N TYR A 92 -8.17 10.28 -10.35
CA TYR A 92 -8.41 11.58 -10.98
C TYR A 92 -8.08 11.51 -12.49
N PRO A 93 -8.99 11.90 -13.39
CA PRO A 93 -8.82 11.75 -14.85
C PRO A 93 -7.62 12.52 -15.40
N GLY A 94 -7.18 13.59 -14.73
CA GLY A 94 -5.98 14.37 -15.09
C GLY A 94 -4.66 13.78 -14.61
N SER A 95 -4.67 12.64 -13.85
CA SER A 95 -3.49 12.00 -13.29
C SER A 95 -3.16 10.71 -14.03
N SER A 96 -2.16 10.72 -14.91
CA SER A 96 -1.67 9.50 -15.58
C SER A 96 -1.14 8.48 -14.59
N ARG A 97 -0.40 8.91 -13.57
CA ARG A 97 0.13 8.04 -12.51
C ARG A 97 -0.98 7.47 -11.61
N GLY A 98 -2.02 8.26 -11.31
CA GLY A 98 -3.19 7.79 -10.57
C GLY A 98 -3.97 6.75 -11.38
N ARG A 99 -4.12 6.95 -12.68
CA ARG A 99 -4.74 5.98 -13.59
C ARG A 99 -3.96 4.68 -13.65
N GLU A 100 -2.64 4.74 -13.86
CA GLU A 100 -1.75 3.57 -13.87
C GLU A 100 -1.90 2.76 -12.58
N ALA A 101 -1.82 3.43 -11.41
CA ALA A 101 -2.04 2.79 -10.13
C ALA A 101 -3.43 2.13 -10.05
N ALA A 102 -4.50 2.83 -10.41
CA ALA A 102 -5.86 2.30 -10.36
C ALA A 102 -6.05 1.05 -11.25
N GLU A 103 -5.46 1.03 -12.43
CA GLU A 103 -5.48 -0.11 -13.33
C GLU A 103 -4.75 -1.32 -12.74
N ILE A 104 -3.58 -1.11 -12.10
CA ILE A 104 -2.83 -2.17 -11.40
C ILE A 104 -3.64 -2.73 -10.23
N PHE A 105 -4.19 -1.87 -9.35
CA PHE A 105 -5.01 -2.30 -8.23
C PHE A 105 -6.25 -3.08 -8.69
N ALA A 106 -6.96 -2.59 -9.72
CA ALA A 106 -8.12 -3.29 -10.26
C ALA A 106 -7.74 -4.66 -10.85
N ASN A 107 -6.61 -4.75 -11.56
CA ASN A 107 -6.14 -6.03 -12.11
C ASN A 107 -5.82 -7.05 -11.01
N ASN A 108 -5.14 -6.63 -9.95
CA ASN A 108 -4.79 -7.51 -8.84
C ASN A 108 -6.03 -7.91 -8.02
N LEU A 109 -6.97 -6.99 -7.78
CA LEU A 109 -8.23 -7.30 -7.10
C LEU A 109 -9.10 -8.33 -7.86
N ARG A 110 -9.06 -8.36 -9.20
CA ARG A 110 -9.74 -9.39 -9.99
C ARG A 110 -9.30 -10.81 -9.64
N SER A 111 -8.08 -11.00 -9.17
CA SER A 111 -7.57 -12.32 -8.82
C SER A 111 -8.14 -12.87 -7.52
N ILE A 112 -8.67 -12.02 -6.63
CA ILE A 112 -9.17 -12.40 -5.31
C ILE A 112 -10.65 -12.12 -5.10
N TYR A 113 -11.25 -11.20 -5.88
CA TYR A 113 -12.67 -10.86 -5.74
C TYR A 113 -13.56 -11.93 -6.42
N PRO A 114 -14.66 -12.38 -5.78
CA PRO A 114 -15.47 -13.50 -6.29
C PRO A 114 -16.13 -13.27 -7.66
N LEU A 115 -16.29 -12.01 -8.05
CA LEU A 115 -16.89 -11.61 -9.33
C LEU A 115 -15.92 -10.71 -10.11
N PRO A 116 -14.85 -11.26 -10.73
CA PRO A 116 -13.77 -10.48 -11.34
C PRO A 116 -14.25 -9.50 -12.41
N ASP A 117 -15.32 -9.84 -13.14
CA ASP A 117 -15.93 -8.96 -14.15
C ASP A 117 -16.59 -7.70 -13.56
N LYS A 118 -16.81 -7.67 -12.24
CA LYS A 118 -17.33 -6.51 -11.51
C LYS A 118 -16.25 -5.65 -10.87
N VAL A 119 -14.98 -5.94 -11.13
CA VAL A 119 -13.85 -5.12 -10.67
C VAL A 119 -13.39 -4.20 -11.78
N ARG A 120 -13.31 -2.89 -11.51
CA ARG A 120 -12.96 -1.90 -12.53
C ARG A 120 -12.22 -0.70 -11.96
N ALA A 121 -11.44 -0.04 -12.81
CA ALA A 121 -10.88 1.28 -12.54
C ALA A 121 -11.75 2.35 -13.22
N GLU A 122 -12.10 3.42 -12.50
CA GLU A 122 -12.96 4.48 -13.02
C GLU A 122 -12.42 5.88 -12.69
N PRO A 123 -12.48 6.83 -13.64
CA PRO A 123 -12.16 8.23 -13.34
C PRO A 123 -13.26 8.89 -12.51
N THR A 124 -12.87 9.77 -11.58
CA THR A 124 -13.82 10.59 -10.82
C THR A 124 -13.27 12.00 -10.56
N THR A 125 -14.19 12.98 -10.53
CA THR A 125 -13.90 14.37 -10.14
C THR A 125 -14.67 14.78 -8.88
N THR A 126 -15.46 13.88 -8.30
CA THR A 126 -16.33 14.18 -7.15
C THR A 126 -15.72 13.81 -5.81
N ILE A 127 -14.90 12.75 -5.77
CA ILE A 127 -14.26 12.26 -4.53
C ILE A 127 -13.11 13.18 -4.12
N GLY A 128 -13.18 13.69 -2.88
CA GLY A 128 -12.21 14.64 -2.34
C GLY A 128 -10.78 14.09 -2.27
N GLU A 129 -10.61 12.84 -1.79
CA GLU A 129 -9.31 12.17 -1.66
C GLU A 129 -8.69 11.74 -3.00
N VAL A 130 -9.41 11.90 -4.09
CA VAL A 130 -8.89 11.74 -5.45
C VAL A 130 -8.53 13.09 -6.05
N ARG A 131 -9.40 14.11 -5.89
CA ARG A 131 -9.29 15.39 -6.58
C ARG A 131 -8.40 16.41 -5.87
N ARG A 132 -8.35 16.38 -4.52
CA ARG A 132 -7.75 17.44 -3.70
C ARG A 132 -6.38 17.10 -3.13
N VAL A 133 -5.90 15.88 -3.33
CA VAL A 133 -4.56 15.48 -2.91
C VAL A 133 -3.52 15.81 -3.99
N ARG A 134 -2.30 16.15 -3.55
CA ARG A 134 -1.19 16.48 -4.45
C ARG A 134 -0.52 15.24 -5.04
N ALA A 135 -0.41 14.19 -4.24
CA ALA A 135 0.15 12.93 -4.69
C ALA A 135 -0.77 12.29 -5.76
N PRO A 136 -0.24 11.47 -6.68
CA PRO A 136 -1.06 10.51 -7.40
C PRO A 136 -1.94 9.77 -6.41
N SER A 137 -3.22 9.55 -6.71
CA SER A 137 -4.14 8.96 -5.74
C SER A 137 -5.01 7.90 -6.35
N VAL A 138 -5.31 6.90 -5.54
CA VAL A 138 -6.36 5.90 -5.77
C VAL A 138 -7.27 5.85 -4.56
N PHE A 139 -8.56 5.71 -4.82
CA PHE A 139 -9.60 5.55 -3.82
C PHE A 139 -10.34 4.25 -4.12
N LEU A 140 -10.20 3.29 -3.22
CA LEU A 140 -10.77 1.97 -3.38
C LEU A 140 -12.13 1.89 -2.71
N GLU A 141 -13.14 1.51 -3.47
CA GLU A 141 -14.39 0.94 -2.98
C GLU A 141 -14.25 -0.58 -3.09
N LEU A 142 -13.76 -1.22 -2.01
CA LEU A 142 -13.35 -2.63 -2.01
C LEU A 142 -14.50 -3.58 -2.37
N ALA A 143 -15.71 -3.30 -1.85
CA ALA A 143 -16.94 -4.00 -2.16
C ALA A 143 -18.11 -3.27 -1.47
N TYR A 144 -19.34 -3.77 -1.61
CA TYR A 144 -20.54 -3.13 -1.06
C TYR A 144 -20.84 -3.63 0.36
N HIS A 145 -20.70 -2.77 1.38
CA HIS A 145 -20.94 -3.14 2.79
C HIS A 145 -22.42 -3.40 3.12
N ASP A 146 -23.33 -2.90 2.30
CA ASP A 146 -24.78 -3.15 2.40
C ASP A 146 -25.23 -4.46 1.72
N ASN A 147 -24.34 -5.11 0.93
CA ASN A 147 -24.59 -6.41 0.33
C ASN A 147 -24.01 -7.54 1.20
N THR A 148 -24.82 -8.57 1.48
CA THR A 148 -24.45 -9.66 2.39
C THR A 148 -23.21 -10.43 1.93
N ASP A 149 -23.08 -10.74 0.62
CA ASP A 149 -21.97 -11.51 0.10
C ASP A 149 -20.68 -10.68 0.07
N ASP A 150 -20.77 -9.41 -0.33
CA ASP A 150 -19.64 -8.49 -0.38
C ASP A 150 -19.14 -8.14 1.02
N ALA A 151 -20.06 -7.89 1.96
CA ALA A 151 -19.73 -7.69 3.37
C ALA A 151 -19.03 -8.92 3.96
N ALA A 152 -19.54 -10.12 3.67
CA ALA A 152 -18.92 -11.37 4.11
C ALA A 152 -17.52 -11.58 3.45
N TRP A 153 -17.37 -11.25 2.17
CA TRP A 153 -16.08 -11.34 1.49
C TRP A 153 -15.04 -10.43 2.16
N ILE A 154 -15.34 -9.16 2.42
CA ILE A 154 -14.42 -8.26 3.12
C ILE A 154 -14.02 -8.85 4.47
N LYS A 155 -15.01 -9.25 5.29
CA LYS A 155 -14.78 -9.71 6.68
C LYS A 155 -13.95 -10.98 6.76
N ASN A 156 -14.14 -11.90 5.82
CA ASN A 156 -13.47 -13.20 5.83
C ASN A 156 -12.09 -13.20 5.15
N ASN A 157 -11.74 -12.14 4.42
CA ASN A 157 -10.51 -12.11 3.60
C ASN A 157 -9.60 -10.91 3.91
N LEU A 158 -9.65 -10.37 5.13
CA LEU A 158 -8.91 -9.16 5.51
C LEU A 158 -7.40 -9.24 5.21
N ASP A 159 -6.76 -10.39 5.50
CA ASP A 159 -5.33 -10.57 5.25
C ASP A 159 -5.03 -10.76 3.75
N GLU A 160 -5.86 -11.50 3.02
CA GLU A 160 -5.73 -11.68 1.58
C GLU A 160 -5.90 -10.34 0.84
N ILE A 161 -6.88 -9.52 1.24
CA ILE A 161 -7.08 -8.17 0.71
C ILE A 161 -5.87 -7.29 1.01
N ALA A 162 -5.41 -7.26 2.26
CA ALA A 162 -4.25 -6.47 2.65
C ALA A 162 -2.99 -6.84 1.87
N ARG A 163 -2.73 -8.14 1.72
CA ARG A 163 -1.62 -8.68 0.95
C ARG A 163 -1.72 -8.30 -0.53
N ASN A 164 -2.90 -8.40 -1.13
CA ASN A 164 -3.17 -8.03 -2.53
C ASN A 164 -2.96 -6.52 -2.77
N LEU A 165 -3.39 -5.67 -1.83
CA LEU A 165 -3.19 -4.23 -1.91
C LEU A 165 -1.69 -3.86 -1.84
N VAL A 166 -0.91 -4.54 -0.97
CA VAL A 166 0.54 -4.32 -0.93
C VAL A 166 1.24 -4.87 -2.17
N LEU A 167 0.78 -6.02 -2.72
CA LEU A 167 1.24 -6.50 -4.03
C LEU A 167 1.02 -5.43 -5.11
N SER A 168 -0.15 -4.81 -5.14
CA SER A 168 -0.46 -3.73 -6.10
C SER A 168 0.46 -2.52 -5.94
N LEU A 169 0.82 -2.15 -4.70
CA LEU A 169 1.80 -1.11 -4.43
C LEU A 169 3.19 -1.49 -4.94
N THR A 170 3.63 -2.74 -4.72
CA THR A 170 4.95 -3.19 -5.17
C THR A 170 5.04 -3.25 -6.70
N ASP A 171 3.98 -3.67 -7.38
CA ASP A 171 3.87 -3.63 -8.84
C ASP A 171 3.96 -2.20 -9.37
N TYR A 172 3.20 -1.27 -8.76
CA TYR A 172 3.23 0.14 -9.14
C TYR A 172 4.60 0.80 -8.94
N PHE A 173 5.31 0.47 -7.85
CA PHE A 173 6.64 0.99 -7.56
C PHE A 173 7.78 0.19 -8.21
N GLN A 174 7.47 -0.91 -8.88
CA GLN A 174 8.44 -1.81 -9.52
C GLN A 174 9.52 -2.31 -8.54
N ILE A 175 9.07 -2.74 -7.36
CA ILE A 175 9.89 -3.38 -6.33
C ILE A 175 9.32 -4.76 -5.98
N PRO A 176 10.12 -5.69 -5.42
CA PRO A 176 9.62 -7.00 -5.02
C PRO A 176 8.55 -6.93 -3.92
N PHE A 177 7.49 -7.73 -4.06
CA PHE A 177 6.60 -8.04 -2.95
C PHE A 177 7.28 -9.06 -2.03
N LEU A 178 7.43 -8.69 -0.76
CA LEU A 178 8.09 -9.51 0.25
C LEU A 178 7.16 -9.78 1.44
N THR A 179 7.17 -11.04 1.90
CA THR A 179 6.45 -11.40 3.12
C THR A 179 7.29 -11.10 4.36
N PRO A 180 6.67 -10.80 5.50
CA PRO A 180 7.40 -10.52 6.74
C PRO A 180 8.33 -11.65 7.14
N THR A 181 9.57 -11.30 7.50
CA THR A 181 10.59 -12.20 8.05
C THR A 181 11.23 -11.59 9.29
N PRO A 182 11.84 -12.40 10.20
CA PRO A 182 12.58 -11.85 11.32
C PRO A 182 13.71 -10.93 10.85
N ILE A 183 13.80 -9.76 11.48
CA ILE A 183 14.86 -8.79 11.22
C ILE A 183 16.19 -9.38 11.73
N ARG A 184 17.23 -9.29 10.91
CA ARG A 184 18.60 -9.74 11.24
C ARG A 184 19.54 -8.54 11.31
N ARG A 185 20.68 -8.72 11.92
CA ARG A 185 21.77 -7.74 11.88
C ARG A 185 22.80 -8.16 10.86
N GLY A 186 23.42 -7.18 10.21
CA GLY A 186 24.52 -7.41 9.29
C GLY A 186 25.61 -6.36 9.44
N THR A 187 26.79 -6.69 9.00
CA THR A 187 27.94 -5.80 8.94
C THR A 187 28.42 -5.74 7.49
N VAL A 188 28.69 -4.55 7.00
CA VAL A 188 29.27 -4.34 5.66
C VAL A 188 30.67 -4.93 5.64
N ASP A 189 30.98 -5.71 4.61
CA ASP A 189 32.24 -6.40 4.41
C ASP A 189 32.70 -6.14 2.96
N VAL A 190 33.54 -5.14 2.77
CA VAL A 190 34.07 -4.74 1.47
C VAL A 190 35.57 -4.49 1.58
N ASP A 191 36.37 -5.09 0.68
CA ASP A 191 37.82 -4.93 0.66
C ASP A 191 38.26 -3.48 0.37
N TRP A 192 37.42 -2.73 -0.37
CA TRP A 192 37.68 -1.33 -0.74
C TRP A 192 36.38 -0.60 -1.11
N GLY A 193 36.36 0.71 -0.93
CA GLY A 193 35.23 1.54 -1.31
C GLY A 193 34.08 1.54 -0.29
N ARG A 194 32.86 1.45 -0.76
CA ARG A 194 31.63 1.50 0.04
C ARG A 194 30.54 0.65 -0.59
N LEU A 195 29.71 0.02 0.23
CA LEU A 195 28.52 -0.69 -0.21
C LEU A 195 27.45 0.30 -0.66
N ASN A 196 26.96 0.15 -1.89
CA ASN A 196 25.86 0.94 -2.42
C ASN A 196 24.51 0.37 -1.93
N ILE A 197 23.70 1.23 -1.35
CA ILE A 197 22.30 0.96 -0.98
C ILE A 197 21.42 1.61 -2.05
N ARG A 198 20.60 0.82 -2.74
CA ARG A 198 19.92 1.21 -3.98
C ARG A 198 18.41 1.23 -3.82
N SER A 199 17.73 1.97 -4.70
CA SER A 199 16.25 2.08 -4.69
C SER A 199 15.53 0.81 -5.15
N ARG A 200 16.20 -0.06 -5.92
CA ARG A 200 15.69 -1.36 -6.42
C ARG A 200 16.80 -2.40 -6.41
N PRO A 201 16.47 -3.71 -6.39
CA PRO A 201 17.47 -4.79 -6.36
C PRO A 201 18.09 -5.03 -7.74
N GLU A 202 18.74 -4.00 -8.29
CA GLU A 202 19.47 -4.05 -9.57
C GLU A 202 20.70 -3.12 -9.55
N VAL A 203 21.75 -3.50 -10.26
CA VAL A 203 23.03 -2.75 -10.28
C VAL A 203 22.89 -1.33 -10.86
N GLY A 204 21.99 -1.13 -11.82
CA GLY A 204 21.71 0.17 -12.45
C GLY A 204 20.80 1.10 -11.65
N ALA A 205 20.15 0.62 -10.58
CA ALA A 205 19.22 1.42 -9.81
C ALA A 205 19.91 2.60 -9.10
N PRO A 206 19.20 3.73 -8.88
CA PRO A 206 19.72 4.89 -8.16
C PRO A 206 20.27 4.51 -6.77
N ILE A 207 21.43 5.06 -6.43
CA ILE A 207 22.05 4.91 -5.11
C ILE A 207 21.39 5.88 -4.12
N LEU A 208 20.84 5.34 -3.05
CA LEU A 208 20.19 6.12 -1.98
C LEU A 208 21.18 6.47 -0.86
N ALA A 209 22.11 5.57 -0.56
CA ALA A 209 23.16 5.77 0.44
C ALA A 209 24.38 4.89 0.10
N GLN A 210 25.52 5.19 0.78
CA GLN A 210 26.74 4.40 0.70
C GLN A 210 27.23 4.10 2.11
N ALA A 211 27.36 2.83 2.47
CA ALA A 211 27.82 2.37 3.76
C ALA A 211 29.31 1.96 3.69
N PRO A 212 30.19 2.48 4.57
CA PRO A 212 31.60 2.08 4.61
C PRO A 212 31.76 0.65 5.13
N ASP A 213 32.93 0.08 4.96
CA ASP A 213 33.31 -1.18 5.58
C ASP A 213 33.12 -1.15 7.09
N GLY A 214 32.70 -2.27 7.70
CA GLY A 214 32.38 -2.38 9.12
C GLY A 214 31.08 -1.71 9.55
N ALA A 215 30.35 -1.02 8.66
CA ALA A 215 29.06 -0.37 9.00
C ALA A 215 28.00 -1.41 9.38
N ARG A 216 27.24 -1.14 10.45
CA ARG A 216 26.13 -1.99 10.88
C ARG A 216 24.87 -1.69 10.08
N LEU A 217 24.17 -2.75 9.68
CA LEU A 217 22.90 -2.73 8.96
C LEU A 217 21.84 -3.51 9.72
N MET A 218 20.58 -3.08 9.58
CA MET A 218 19.43 -3.94 9.86
C MET A 218 19.02 -4.59 8.54
N ILE A 219 18.97 -5.91 8.47
CA ILE A 219 18.47 -6.67 7.32
C ILE A 219 17.00 -6.92 7.56
N LEU A 220 16.16 -6.19 6.82
CA LEU A 220 14.71 -6.22 6.95
C LEU A 220 14.12 -7.43 6.20
N ASN A 221 14.71 -7.78 5.05
CA ASN A 221 14.28 -8.89 4.21
C ASN A 221 15.35 -9.25 3.17
N GLN A 222 15.02 -10.22 2.29
CA GLN A 222 15.87 -10.66 1.19
C GLN A 222 15.07 -10.92 -0.09
N TRP A 223 15.60 -10.52 -1.21
CA TRP A 223 15.12 -10.85 -2.55
C TRP A 223 16.27 -11.34 -3.41
N GLN A 224 16.24 -12.62 -3.78
CA GLN A 224 17.36 -13.24 -4.52
C GLN A 224 18.69 -12.97 -3.79
N ASN A 225 19.67 -12.39 -4.47
CA ASN A 225 21.00 -12.03 -3.96
C ASN A 225 21.07 -10.54 -3.48
N TRP A 226 19.94 -9.98 -3.03
CA TRP A 226 19.85 -8.64 -2.47
C TRP A 226 19.19 -8.68 -1.10
N TYR A 227 19.81 -8.03 -0.13
CA TYR A 227 19.15 -7.72 1.13
C TYR A 227 18.40 -6.39 1.03
N LEU A 228 17.17 -6.34 1.51
CA LEU A 228 16.52 -5.10 1.88
C LEU A 228 17.08 -4.69 3.23
N VAL A 229 17.78 -3.57 3.28
CA VAL A 229 18.49 -3.12 4.48
C VAL A 229 18.04 -1.75 4.93
N GLU A 230 18.17 -1.49 6.23
CA GLU A 230 18.14 -0.16 6.79
C GLU A 230 19.54 0.20 7.29
N TYR A 231 20.05 1.32 6.78
CA TYR A 231 21.30 1.94 7.19
C TYR A 231 21.05 3.38 7.59
N ARG A 232 21.21 3.71 8.89
CA ARG A 232 20.76 4.98 9.46
C ARG A 232 19.25 5.13 9.18
N ASP A 233 18.82 6.19 8.50
CA ASP A 233 17.41 6.43 8.17
C ASP A 233 17.05 6.07 6.71
N VAL A 234 17.96 5.36 6.02
CA VAL A 234 17.77 4.98 4.61
C VAL A 234 17.47 3.50 4.49
N ILE A 235 16.30 3.18 3.96
CA ILE A 235 15.94 1.81 3.54
C ILE A 235 16.27 1.67 2.05
N GLY A 236 16.83 0.52 1.65
CA GLY A 236 17.14 0.22 0.26
C GLY A 236 17.77 -1.16 0.09
N TYR A 237 18.13 -1.48 -1.13
CA TYR A 237 18.67 -2.79 -1.50
C TYR A 237 20.19 -2.76 -1.56
N ALA A 238 20.84 -3.73 -0.92
CA ALA A 238 22.28 -3.96 -0.93
C ALA A 238 22.60 -5.38 -1.39
N ARG A 239 23.67 -5.57 -2.12
CA ARG A 239 24.14 -6.91 -2.53
C ARG A 239 24.54 -7.72 -1.31
N GLU A 240 24.03 -8.96 -1.21
CA GLU A 240 24.33 -9.87 -0.09
C GLU A 240 25.81 -10.23 -0.03
N ASP A 241 26.51 -10.30 -1.15
CA ASP A 241 27.94 -10.63 -1.25
C ASP A 241 28.84 -9.71 -0.39
N TYR A 242 28.35 -8.53 -0.01
CA TYR A 242 29.08 -7.50 0.74
C TYR A 242 28.50 -7.27 2.14
N VAL A 243 27.77 -8.26 2.68
CA VAL A 243 27.16 -8.16 4.01
C VAL A 243 27.34 -9.47 4.75
N THR A 244 28.12 -9.44 5.82
CA THR A 244 28.21 -10.54 6.78
C THR A 244 27.01 -10.48 7.74
N VAL A 245 26.21 -11.57 7.82
CA VAL A 245 25.08 -11.69 8.74
C VAL A 245 25.55 -12.12 10.11
N ASN A 246 25.12 -11.41 11.17
CA ASN A 246 25.53 -11.64 12.56
C ASN A 246 24.51 -12.46 13.35
#